data_ca2a7d65db344464ecfd8e365c4638d8
#
_entry.id   ca2a7d65db344464ecfd8e365c4638d8
#
_cell.length_a   1.000
_cell.length_b   1.000
_cell.length_c   1.000
_cell.angle_alpha   90.00
_cell.angle_beta   90.00
_cell.angle_gamma   90.00
#
_symmetry.space_group_name_H-M   'P 1'
#
loop_
_entity.id
_entity.type
_entity.pdbx_description
1 polymer ?
#
loop_
_entity_poly.entity_id
_entity_poly.type
_entity_poly.pdbx_seq_one_letter_code
_entity_poly.pdbx_strand_id
1 'polypeptide(L)'
;LYSKGIISEAEFNAEKAKILNDNREAGLNATTGTADNNNGYCSLMHLSQFSNFLFPGLGLIIPIVMWATRKDVSKAADVNGKIIFNWKISSTIYSCVLVLLLVIAALVFGTQIAFSGIGNYETFEGMMNENPMRIFSLLGALGIIIIPAIAMAVLDFIFTIIGAIKANKGEVWNYPLSIRFFSTTTK
;
A
#
# COMPACT_ATOMS: atom_id res chain seq x y z
N LEU A 1 48.19 -5.92 30.85
CA LEU A 1 48.08 -5.45 32.24
C LEU A 1 48.23 -6.60 33.21
N TYR A 2 47.51 -7.73 33.02
CA TYR A 2 47.68 -8.96 33.82
C TYR A 2 49.11 -9.52 33.72
N SER A 3 49.63 -9.66 32.50
CA SER A 3 50.99 -10.16 32.28
C SER A 3 52.11 -9.29 32.86
N LYS A 4 51.82 -8.03 33.25
CA LYS A 4 52.76 -7.12 33.93
C LYS A 4 52.57 -7.06 35.45
N GLY A 5 51.70 -7.91 36.02
CA GLY A 5 51.47 -7.98 37.47
C GLY A 5 50.74 -6.73 38.05
N ILE A 6 50.07 -5.93 37.22
CA ILE A 6 49.42 -4.69 37.66
C ILE A 6 48.02 -4.97 38.21
N ILE A 7 47.35 -6.05 37.74
CA ILE A 7 46.06 -6.52 38.24
C ILE A 7 46.09 -8.00 38.48
N SER A 8 45.29 -8.47 39.43
CA SER A 8 45.13 -9.88 39.71
C SER A 8 44.31 -10.58 38.62
N GLU A 9 44.44 -11.92 38.54
CA GLU A 9 43.65 -12.72 37.59
C GLU A 9 42.13 -12.57 37.83
N ALA A 10 41.71 -12.45 39.08
CA ALA A 10 40.32 -12.22 39.44
C ALA A 10 39.80 -10.87 38.96
N GLU A 11 40.58 -9.82 39.14
CA GLU A 11 40.22 -8.46 38.64
C GLU A 11 40.21 -8.39 37.12
N PHE A 12 41.15 -9.06 36.44
CA PHE A 12 41.13 -9.13 34.97
C PHE A 12 39.90 -9.85 34.46
N ASN A 13 39.54 -10.99 35.05
CA ASN A 13 38.35 -11.74 34.62
C ASN A 13 37.04 -10.99 34.93
N ALA A 14 36.97 -10.27 36.06
CA ALA A 14 35.81 -9.42 36.38
C ALA A 14 35.64 -8.26 35.39
N GLU A 15 36.71 -7.56 35.06
CA GLU A 15 36.65 -6.43 34.11
C GLU A 15 36.38 -6.92 32.70
N LYS A 16 36.94 -8.06 32.29
CA LYS A 16 36.64 -8.71 31.02
C LYS A 16 35.16 -9.10 30.92
N ALA A 17 34.58 -9.68 31.97
CA ALA A 17 33.16 -10.04 32.01
C ALA A 17 32.27 -8.81 31.93
N LYS A 18 32.62 -7.72 32.59
CA LYS A 18 31.91 -6.45 32.56
C LYS A 18 31.89 -5.85 31.15
N ILE A 19 33.05 -5.74 30.50
CA ILE A 19 33.17 -5.22 29.13
C ILE A 19 32.38 -6.09 28.13
N LEU A 20 32.40 -7.40 28.29
CA LEU A 20 31.64 -8.32 27.43
C LEU A 20 30.11 -8.15 27.60
N ASN A 21 29.65 -7.95 28.85
CA ASN A 21 28.24 -7.68 29.11
C ASN A 21 27.81 -6.32 28.59
N ASP A 22 28.59 -5.24 28.83
CA ASP A 22 28.30 -3.90 28.31
C ASP A 22 28.24 -3.90 26.78
N ASN A 23 29.16 -4.60 26.11
CA ASN A 23 29.14 -4.74 24.64
C ASN A 23 27.92 -5.55 24.14
N ARG A 24 27.49 -6.56 24.90
CA ARG A 24 26.33 -7.38 24.59
C ARG A 24 25.03 -6.56 24.75
N GLU A 25 24.91 -5.77 25.81
CA GLU A 25 23.77 -4.89 26.04
C GLU A 25 23.73 -3.74 25.02
N ALA A 26 24.86 -3.14 24.68
CA ALA A 26 24.97 -2.14 23.64
C ALA A 26 24.58 -2.72 22.27
N GLY A 27 24.99 -3.95 21.95
CA GLY A 27 24.60 -4.66 20.73
C GLY A 27 23.11 -4.98 20.69
N LEU A 28 22.52 -5.41 21.81
CA LEU A 28 21.08 -5.65 21.93
C LEU A 28 20.28 -4.35 21.79
N ASN A 29 20.70 -3.27 22.44
CA ASN A 29 20.04 -1.96 22.36
C ASN A 29 20.17 -1.33 20.97
N ALA A 30 21.31 -1.50 20.30
CA ALA A 30 21.49 -1.08 18.91
C ALA A 30 20.58 -1.88 17.96
N THR A 31 20.41 -3.18 18.20
CA THR A 31 19.55 -4.05 17.37
C THR A 31 18.07 -3.74 17.57
N THR A 32 17.63 -3.50 18.82
CA THR A 32 16.25 -3.09 19.12
C THR A 32 15.94 -1.68 18.61
N GLY A 33 16.84 -0.73 18.79
CA GLY A 33 16.67 0.63 18.29
C GLY A 33 16.60 0.72 16.75
N THR A 34 17.40 -0.09 16.04
CA THR A 34 17.35 -0.16 14.58
C THR A 34 16.11 -0.92 14.07
N ALA A 35 15.65 -1.94 14.79
CA ALA A 35 14.43 -2.66 14.46
C ALA A 35 13.20 -1.75 14.63
N ASP A 36 13.07 -1.03 15.74
CA ASP A 36 11.98 -0.07 15.98
C ASP A 36 11.99 1.07 14.97
N ASN A 37 13.14 1.66 14.65
CA ASN A 37 13.26 2.69 13.62
C ASN A 37 12.87 2.17 12.23
N ASN A 38 13.19 0.92 11.89
CA ASN A 38 12.80 0.32 10.62
C ASN A 38 11.30 0.01 10.57
N ASN A 39 10.70 -0.43 11.67
CA ASN A 39 9.27 -0.73 11.76
C ASN A 39 8.43 0.54 11.59
N GLY A 40 8.78 1.61 12.32
CA GLY A 40 8.14 2.92 12.17
C GLY A 40 8.28 3.48 10.75
N TYR A 41 9.46 3.33 10.15
CA TYR A 41 9.68 3.74 8.77
C TYR A 41 8.81 2.95 7.77
N CYS A 42 8.73 1.63 7.92
CA CYS A 42 7.89 0.78 7.08
C CYS A 42 6.40 1.12 7.26
N SER A 43 5.95 1.38 8.48
CA SER A 43 4.60 1.85 8.77
C SER A 43 4.30 3.18 8.07
N LEU A 44 5.22 4.14 8.17
CA LEU A 44 5.07 5.45 7.50
C LEU A 44 5.04 5.30 5.98
N MET A 45 5.82 4.36 5.42
CA MET A 45 5.81 4.07 3.97
C MET A 45 4.43 3.56 3.50
N HIS A 46 3.73 2.74 4.30
CA HIS A 46 2.35 2.37 4.01
C HIS A 46 1.42 3.58 4.12
N LEU A 47 1.50 4.36 5.20
CA LEU A 47 0.64 5.53 5.40
C LEU A 47 0.87 6.63 4.37
N SER A 48 2.08 6.73 3.80
CA SER A 48 2.38 7.72 2.77
C SER A 48 1.54 7.54 1.49
N GLN A 49 0.89 6.38 1.29
CA GLN A 49 -0.06 6.16 0.21
C GLN A 49 -1.26 7.11 0.31
N PHE A 50 -1.62 7.57 1.51
CA PHE A 50 -2.70 8.55 1.71
C PHE A 50 -2.40 9.93 1.13
N SER A 51 -1.16 10.23 0.78
CA SER A 51 -0.82 11.46 0.06
C SER A 51 -1.53 11.59 -1.29
N ASN A 52 -2.10 10.50 -1.81
CA ASN A 52 -2.94 10.50 -3.00
C ASN A 52 -4.22 11.34 -2.83
N PHE A 53 -4.70 11.54 -1.59
CA PHE A 53 -5.82 12.44 -1.29
C PHE A 53 -5.44 13.92 -1.40
N LEU A 54 -4.16 14.25 -1.23
CA LEU A 54 -3.67 15.63 -1.39
C LEU A 54 -3.44 15.97 -2.85
N PHE A 55 -2.81 15.06 -3.57
CA PHE A 55 -2.55 15.21 -5.00
C PHE A 55 -2.48 13.82 -5.67
N PRO A 56 -3.25 13.61 -6.76
CA PRO A 56 -3.23 12.35 -7.50
C PRO A 56 -1.81 11.97 -7.96
N GLY A 57 -1.39 10.75 -7.63
CA GLY A 57 -0.06 10.25 -7.95
C GLY A 57 0.96 10.30 -6.82
N LEU A 58 0.83 11.22 -5.84
CA LEU A 58 1.75 11.27 -4.70
C LEU A 58 1.71 9.98 -3.87
N GLY A 59 0.56 9.33 -3.78
CA GLY A 59 0.40 8.05 -3.09
C GLY A 59 1.18 6.89 -3.71
N LEU A 60 1.76 7.07 -4.90
CA LEU A 60 2.71 6.16 -5.51
C LEU A 60 4.15 6.71 -5.40
N ILE A 61 4.35 7.99 -5.69
CA ILE A 61 5.68 8.62 -5.74
C ILE A 61 6.36 8.56 -4.37
N ILE A 62 5.66 8.94 -3.29
CA ILE A 62 6.27 9.00 -1.96
C ILE A 62 6.72 7.61 -1.48
N PRO A 63 5.91 6.55 -1.53
CA PRO A 63 6.38 5.20 -1.19
C PRO A 63 7.57 4.73 -2.05
N ILE A 64 7.61 5.08 -3.35
CA ILE A 64 8.74 4.75 -4.24
C ILE A 64 10.03 5.43 -3.75
N VAL A 65 9.97 6.72 -3.46
CA VAL A 65 11.13 7.46 -2.96
C VAL A 65 11.60 6.89 -1.63
N MET A 66 10.67 6.65 -0.71
CA MET A 66 10.97 6.03 0.59
C MET A 66 11.61 4.65 0.42
N TRP A 67 11.08 3.80 -0.45
CA TRP A 67 11.66 2.49 -0.73
C TRP A 67 13.06 2.62 -1.34
N ALA A 68 13.23 3.45 -2.36
CA ALA A 68 14.49 3.63 -3.07
C ALA A 68 15.63 4.10 -2.15
N THR A 69 15.32 4.92 -1.15
CA THR A 69 16.31 5.44 -0.19
C THR A 69 16.76 4.42 0.86
N ARG A 70 15.97 3.35 1.11
CA ARG A 70 16.25 2.40 2.19
C ARG A 70 16.30 0.93 1.79
N LYS A 71 15.97 0.57 0.56
CA LYS A 71 15.91 -0.83 0.09
C LYS A 71 17.24 -1.59 0.25
N ASP A 72 18.36 -0.90 0.09
CA ASP A 72 19.69 -1.51 0.12
C ASP A 72 20.26 -1.66 1.55
N VAL A 73 19.73 -0.89 2.50
CA VAL A 73 20.20 -0.88 3.90
C VAL A 73 19.20 -1.51 4.87
N SER A 74 17.95 -1.69 4.48
CA SER A 74 16.90 -2.27 5.31
C SER A 74 16.08 -3.29 4.53
N LYS A 75 16.26 -4.58 4.88
CA LYS A 75 15.49 -5.69 4.33
C LYS A 75 13.99 -5.53 4.58
N ALA A 76 13.60 -5.00 5.74
CA ALA A 76 12.22 -4.70 6.08
C ALA A 76 11.63 -3.64 5.14
N ALA A 77 12.37 -2.56 4.85
CA ALA A 77 11.94 -1.53 3.92
C ALA A 77 11.82 -2.07 2.48
N ASP A 78 12.74 -2.93 2.04
CA ASP A 78 12.67 -3.56 0.71
C ASP A 78 11.43 -4.43 0.57
N VAL A 79 11.15 -5.28 1.54
CA VAL A 79 9.97 -6.17 1.52
C VAL A 79 8.67 -5.38 1.54
N ASN A 80 8.55 -4.39 2.45
CA ASN A 80 7.34 -3.57 2.55
C ASN A 80 7.12 -2.72 1.29
N GLY A 81 8.18 -2.18 0.68
CA GLY A 81 8.09 -1.49 -0.60
C GLY A 81 7.55 -2.38 -1.73
N LYS A 82 8.07 -3.60 -1.85
CA LYS A 82 7.59 -4.60 -2.82
C LYS A 82 6.11 -4.96 -2.60
N ILE A 83 5.66 -5.05 -1.34
CA ILE A 83 4.24 -5.28 -1.00
C ILE A 83 3.38 -4.15 -1.53
N ILE A 84 3.77 -2.89 -1.25
CA ILE A 84 3.05 -1.71 -1.72
C ILE A 84 3.00 -1.68 -3.25
N PHE A 85 4.12 -1.94 -3.93
CA PHE A 85 4.17 -1.93 -5.39
C PHE A 85 3.34 -3.03 -6.03
N ASN A 86 3.39 -4.25 -5.51
CA ASN A 86 2.54 -5.34 -5.97
C ASN A 86 1.07 -4.94 -5.92
N TRP A 87 0.63 -4.31 -4.84
CA TRP A 87 -0.73 -3.82 -4.70
C TRP A 87 -1.04 -2.67 -5.66
N LYS A 88 -0.17 -1.66 -5.74
CA LYS A 88 -0.41 -0.50 -6.62
C LYS A 88 -0.46 -0.87 -8.09
N ILE A 89 0.39 -1.79 -8.55
CA ILE A 89 0.32 -2.32 -9.92
C ILE A 89 -0.98 -3.09 -10.12
N SER A 90 -1.35 -3.96 -9.18
CA SER A 90 -2.60 -4.74 -9.26
C SER A 90 -3.82 -3.83 -9.30
N SER A 91 -3.92 -2.86 -8.40
CA SER A 91 -5.03 -1.91 -8.34
C SER A 91 -5.11 -1.03 -9.59
N THR A 92 -3.97 -0.66 -10.18
CA THR A 92 -3.93 0.05 -11.47
C THR A 92 -4.49 -0.82 -12.59
N ILE A 93 -4.10 -2.10 -12.68
CA ILE A 93 -4.65 -3.03 -13.67
C ILE A 93 -6.17 -3.17 -13.50
N TYR A 94 -6.65 -3.37 -12.27
CA TYR A 94 -8.09 -3.46 -12.00
C TYR A 94 -8.83 -2.18 -12.38
N SER A 95 -8.25 -1.02 -12.06
CA SER A 95 -8.82 0.28 -12.45
C SER A 95 -8.86 0.47 -13.98
N CYS A 96 -7.82 0.06 -14.70
CA CYS A 96 -7.80 0.10 -16.16
C CYS A 96 -8.90 -0.79 -16.77
N VAL A 97 -9.11 -1.98 -16.22
CA VAL A 97 -10.21 -2.87 -16.66
C VAL A 97 -11.57 -2.22 -16.41
N LEU A 98 -11.78 -1.63 -15.22
CA LEU A 98 -13.02 -0.91 -14.91
C LEU A 98 -13.27 0.27 -15.85
N VAL A 99 -12.24 1.06 -16.15
CA VAL A 99 -12.33 2.19 -17.09
C VAL A 99 -12.65 1.68 -18.49
N LEU A 100 -12.03 0.61 -18.95
CA LEU A 100 -12.32 -0.01 -20.25
C LEU A 100 -13.79 -0.45 -20.33
N LEU A 101 -14.30 -1.11 -19.29
CA LEU A 101 -15.71 -1.51 -19.20
C LEU A 101 -16.65 -0.30 -19.22
N LEU A 102 -16.26 0.80 -18.55
CA LEU A 102 -17.01 2.06 -18.57
C LEU A 102 -17.07 2.65 -19.99
N VAL A 103 -15.94 2.67 -20.69
CA VAL A 103 -15.90 3.17 -22.08
C VAL A 103 -16.78 2.32 -23.00
N ILE A 104 -16.71 0.98 -22.88
CA ILE A 104 -17.56 0.07 -23.67
C ILE A 104 -19.02 0.31 -23.34
N ALA A 105 -19.39 0.41 -22.06
CA ALA A 105 -20.75 0.71 -21.65
C ALA A 105 -21.22 2.06 -22.21
N ALA A 106 -20.40 3.10 -22.11
CA ALA A 106 -20.71 4.44 -22.64
C ALA A 106 -20.93 4.42 -24.16
N LEU A 107 -20.13 3.65 -24.90
CA LEU A 107 -20.32 3.51 -26.35
C LEU A 107 -21.62 2.76 -26.67
N VAL A 108 -21.90 1.65 -26.00
CA VAL A 108 -23.13 0.87 -26.22
C VAL A 108 -24.37 1.67 -25.88
N PHE A 109 -24.39 2.31 -24.71
CA PHE A 109 -25.54 3.13 -24.30
C PHE A 109 -25.65 4.44 -25.10
N GLY A 110 -24.51 5.07 -25.43
CA GLY A 110 -24.46 6.27 -26.26
C GLY A 110 -24.99 6.04 -27.66
N THR A 111 -24.71 4.89 -28.28
CA THR A 111 -25.30 4.52 -29.57
C THR A 111 -26.79 4.28 -29.45
N GLN A 112 -27.27 3.61 -28.42
CA GLN A 112 -28.71 3.43 -28.16
C GLN A 112 -29.44 4.77 -28.01
N ILE A 113 -28.84 5.73 -27.32
CA ILE A 113 -29.35 7.09 -27.17
C ILE A 113 -29.37 7.80 -28.52
N ALA A 114 -28.29 7.76 -29.29
CA ALA A 114 -28.15 8.40 -30.59
C ALA A 114 -29.14 7.82 -31.62
N PHE A 115 -29.30 6.50 -31.68
CA PHE A 115 -30.22 5.83 -32.60
C PHE A 115 -31.71 5.96 -32.21
N SER A 116 -32.02 6.20 -30.93
CA SER A 116 -33.41 6.40 -30.48
C SER A 116 -33.97 7.79 -30.72
N GLY A 117 -33.23 8.66 -31.43
CA GLY A 117 -33.73 9.96 -31.86
C GLY A 117 -33.86 11.02 -30.77
N ILE A 118 -32.99 10.97 -29.73
CA ILE A 118 -32.85 12.04 -28.75
C ILE A 118 -32.14 13.26 -29.41
N GLY A 119 -32.67 13.68 -30.53
CA GLY A 119 -32.38 14.98 -31.13
C GLY A 119 -33.32 16.08 -30.65
N ASN A 120 -34.39 15.71 -29.99
CA ASN A 120 -35.34 16.62 -29.38
C ASN A 120 -35.20 16.51 -27.88
N TYR A 121 -34.71 17.56 -27.24
CA TYR A 121 -34.48 17.79 -25.83
C TYR A 121 -35.58 17.20 -24.91
N GLU A 122 -35.63 15.87 -24.83
CA GLU A 122 -36.49 15.23 -23.84
C GLU A 122 -35.84 15.50 -22.47
N THR A 123 -36.50 16.33 -21.71
CA THR A 123 -36.18 16.59 -20.33
C THR A 123 -36.19 15.25 -19.58
N PHE A 124 -35.41 15.14 -18.49
CA PHE A 124 -35.43 13.98 -17.61
C PHE A 124 -36.84 13.54 -17.20
N GLU A 125 -37.76 14.51 -17.08
CA GLU A 125 -39.19 14.26 -16.84
C GLU A 125 -39.87 13.53 -18.00
N GLY A 126 -39.57 13.86 -19.25
CA GLY A 126 -40.09 13.15 -20.42
C GLY A 126 -39.62 11.70 -20.47
N MET A 127 -38.31 11.48 -20.19
CA MET A 127 -37.76 10.12 -20.10
C MET A 127 -38.43 9.28 -18.99
N MET A 128 -38.74 9.89 -17.85
CA MET A 128 -39.42 9.21 -16.73
C MET A 128 -40.86 8.82 -17.09
N ASN A 129 -41.56 9.68 -17.80
CA ASN A 129 -42.95 9.46 -18.13
C ASN A 129 -43.13 8.48 -19.29
N GLU A 130 -42.30 8.54 -20.33
CA GLU A 130 -42.43 7.69 -21.51
C GLU A 130 -41.79 6.32 -21.37
N ASN A 131 -40.65 6.20 -20.71
CA ASN A 131 -39.97 4.93 -20.56
C ASN A 131 -39.06 4.87 -19.30
N PRO A 132 -39.64 4.68 -18.11
CA PRO A 132 -38.90 4.66 -16.88
C PRO A 132 -37.81 3.56 -16.85
N MET A 133 -37.99 2.46 -17.60
CA MET A 133 -37.00 1.39 -17.71
C MET A 133 -35.68 1.84 -18.31
N ARG A 134 -35.64 2.87 -19.14
CA ARG A 134 -34.37 3.43 -19.66
C ARG A 134 -33.52 4.05 -18.56
N ILE A 135 -34.12 4.77 -17.63
CA ILE A 135 -33.41 5.37 -16.50
C ILE A 135 -32.89 4.27 -15.57
N PHE A 136 -33.70 3.27 -15.27
CA PHE A 136 -33.24 2.13 -14.45
C PHE A 136 -32.12 1.36 -15.13
N SER A 137 -32.12 1.20 -16.46
CA SER A 137 -31.02 0.54 -17.17
C SER A 137 -29.73 1.36 -17.15
N LEU A 138 -29.81 2.70 -17.28
CA LEU A 138 -28.65 3.60 -17.16
C LEU A 138 -28.06 3.59 -15.73
N LEU A 139 -28.92 3.72 -14.72
CA LEU A 139 -28.51 3.66 -13.32
C LEU A 139 -27.92 2.30 -12.97
N GLY A 140 -28.51 1.21 -13.48
CA GLY A 140 -27.97 -0.13 -13.31
C GLY A 140 -26.59 -0.31 -13.96
N ALA A 141 -26.41 0.17 -15.19
CA ALA A 141 -25.14 0.11 -15.89
C ALA A 141 -24.06 0.93 -15.17
N LEU A 142 -24.39 2.13 -14.69
CA LEU A 142 -23.48 2.94 -13.87
C LEU A 142 -23.16 2.26 -12.54
N GLY A 143 -24.14 1.65 -11.90
CA GLY A 143 -23.97 0.93 -10.63
C GLY A 143 -22.99 -0.24 -10.74
N ILE A 144 -23.05 -1.01 -11.83
CA ILE A 144 -22.13 -2.12 -12.09
C ILE A 144 -20.65 -1.67 -12.10
N ILE A 145 -20.38 -0.42 -12.43
CA ILE A 145 -19.03 0.13 -12.50
C ILE A 145 -18.66 0.90 -11.24
N ILE A 146 -19.58 1.73 -10.75
CA ILE A 146 -19.33 2.58 -9.57
C ILE A 146 -19.16 1.74 -8.31
N ILE A 147 -19.94 0.69 -8.12
CA ILE A 147 -19.86 -0.16 -6.92
C ILE A 147 -18.49 -0.83 -6.81
N PRO A 148 -17.92 -1.50 -7.84
CA PRO A 148 -16.57 -2.03 -7.77
C PRO A 148 -15.50 -0.95 -7.58
N ALA A 149 -15.65 0.24 -8.16
CA ALA A 149 -14.70 1.33 -7.99
C ALA A 149 -14.66 1.82 -6.53
N ILE A 150 -15.84 1.99 -5.91
CA ILE A 150 -15.94 2.32 -4.48
C ILE A 150 -15.36 1.20 -3.63
N ALA A 151 -15.67 -0.06 -3.94
CA ALA A 151 -15.13 -1.21 -3.22
C ALA A 151 -13.60 -1.25 -3.28
N MET A 152 -12.99 -0.97 -4.44
CA MET A 152 -11.55 -0.88 -4.60
C MET A 152 -10.94 0.27 -3.77
N ALA A 153 -11.59 1.43 -3.72
CA ALA A 153 -11.12 2.56 -2.90
C ALA A 153 -11.18 2.22 -1.39
N VAL A 154 -12.23 1.55 -0.94
CA VAL A 154 -12.37 1.08 0.45
C VAL A 154 -11.30 0.03 0.76
N LEU A 155 -11.05 -0.92 -0.14
CA LEU A 155 -10.00 -1.92 0.04
C LEU A 155 -8.61 -1.28 0.11
N ASP A 156 -8.30 -0.32 -0.76
CA ASP A 156 -7.02 0.41 -0.73
C ASP A 156 -6.82 1.12 0.61
N PHE A 157 -7.88 1.76 1.13
CA PHE A 157 -7.86 2.39 2.45
C PHE A 157 -7.60 1.39 3.58
N ILE A 158 -8.36 0.30 3.62
CA ILE A 158 -8.25 -0.75 4.65
C ILE A 158 -6.87 -1.41 4.60
N PHE A 159 -6.40 -1.78 3.40
CA PHE A 159 -5.11 -2.45 3.24
C PHE A 159 -3.94 -1.56 3.63
N THR A 160 -4.02 -0.27 3.33
CA THR A 160 -3.02 0.72 3.76
C THR A 160 -2.92 0.78 5.29
N ILE A 161 -4.04 0.83 6.00
CA ILE A 161 -4.05 0.87 7.47
C ILE A 161 -3.53 -0.44 8.07
N ILE A 162 -4.04 -1.58 7.60
CA ILE A 162 -3.60 -2.88 8.12
C ILE A 162 -2.11 -3.08 7.84
N GLY A 163 -1.66 -2.73 6.62
CA GLY A 163 -0.24 -2.79 6.25
C GLY A 163 0.64 -1.96 7.16
N ALA A 164 0.22 -0.72 7.47
CA ALA A 164 0.93 0.15 8.40
C ALA A 164 1.02 -0.43 9.82
N ILE A 165 -0.10 -0.94 10.35
CA ILE A 165 -0.14 -1.56 11.68
C ILE A 165 0.76 -2.81 11.73
N LYS A 166 0.70 -3.66 10.72
CA LYS A 166 1.53 -4.88 10.64
C LYS A 166 3.01 -4.53 10.51
N ALA A 167 3.36 -3.60 9.62
CA ALA A 167 4.72 -3.13 9.45
C ALA A 167 5.30 -2.53 10.72
N ASN A 168 4.51 -1.77 11.49
CA ASN A 168 4.92 -1.22 12.78
C ASN A 168 5.25 -2.29 13.82
N LYS A 169 4.61 -3.46 13.72
CA LYS A 169 4.90 -4.64 14.57
C LYS A 169 6.06 -5.48 14.03
N GLY A 170 6.67 -5.11 12.91
CA GLY A 170 7.69 -5.90 12.23
C GLY A 170 7.14 -7.12 11.49
N GLU A 171 5.83 -7.19 11.28
CA GLU A 171 5.18 -8.29 10.59
C GLU A 171 5.08 -8.01 9.09
N VAL A 172 5.43 -9.00 8.27
CA VAL A 172 5.24 -8.96 6.81
C VAL A 172 3.81 -9.39 6.47
N TRP A 173 3.04 -8.48 5.90
CA TRP A 173 1.66 -8.75 5.50
C TRP A 173 1.43 -8.40 4.04
N ASN A 174 1.28 -9.41 3.19
CA ASN A 174 0.94 -9.21 1.79
C ASN A 174 -0.52 -8.82 1.65
N TYR A 175 -0.80 -7.80 0.86
CA TYR A 175 -2.16 -7.35 0.62
C TYR A 175 -2.96 -8.44 -0.10
N PRO A 176 -4.16 -8.79 0.38
CA PRO A 176 -5.07 -9.68 -0.34
C PRO A 176 -5.37 -9.12 -1.73
N LEU A 177 -5.63 -9.99 -2.70
CA LEU A 177 -5.90 -9.63 -4.09
C LEU A 177 -4.71 -8.98 -4.84
N SER A 178 -3.54 -8.87 -4.20
CA SER A 178 -2.33 -8.37 -4.85
C SER A 178 -1.69 -9.44 -5.72
N ILE A 179 -1.46 -9.13 -6.99
CA ILE A 179 -0.67 -9.94 -7.91
C ILE A 179 0.80 -9.77 -7.54
N ARG A 180 1.54 -10.84 -7.41
CA ARG A 180 2.95 -10.82 -7.00
C ARG A 180 3.87 -10.61 -8.19
N PHE A 181 4.16 -9.38 -8.55
CA PHE A 181 5.16 -9.01 -9.55
C PHE A 181 6.57 -9.07 -8.95
N PHE A 182 6.71 -8.67 -7.68
CA PHE A 182 7.97 -8.71 -6.94
C PHE A 182 7.86 -9.74 -5.82
N SER A 183 8.89 -10.58 -5.67
CA SER A 183 8.98 -11.56 -4.58
C SER A 183 9.19 -10.83 -3.24
N THR A 184 8.31 -11.09 -2.30
CA THR A 184 8.37 -10.60 -0.92
C THR A 184 8.94 -11.63 0.04
N THR A 185 9.38 -12.78 -0.48
CA THR A 185 10.01 -13.85 0.32
C THR A 185 11.43 -13.45 0.66
N THR A 186 11.74 -13.38 1.94
CA THR A 186 13.11 -13.25 2.43
C THR A 186 13.83 -14.58 2.22
N LYS A 187 14.77 -14.63 1.28
CA LYS A 187 15.78 -15.72 1.25
C LYS A 187 16.76 -15.55 2.39
#